data_3a7cee25813a1dbf03f58f20e4f1fb6c
#
_entry.id   3a7cee25813a1dbf03f58f20e4f1fb6c
#
_cell.length_a   1.000
_cell.length_b   1.000
_cell.length_c   1.000
_cell.angle_alpha   90.00
_cell.angle_beta   90.00
_cell.angle_gamma   90.00
#
_symmetry.space_group_name_H-M   'P 1'
#
loop_
_entity.id
_entity.type
_entity.pdbx_description
1 polymer ?
#
loop_
_entity_poly.entity_id
_entity_poly.type
_entity_poly.pdbx_seq_one_letter_code
_entity_poly.pdbx_strand_id
1 'polypeptide(L)'
;GNSRAADRLLTLVYDQLRTLAQRYLSQESPGHTLQPTALVHAAYLRLVGEADWEDRAHFFAVAARAMRRILVDRVRQLRPDAGHGA
;
A
#
# COMPACT_ATOMS: atom_id res chain seq x y z
N GLY A 1 -5.61 1.57 21.92
CA GLY A 1 -6.26 0.95 20.88
C GLY A 1 -5.42 0.46 19.75
N ASN A 2 -6.10 -0.14 18.83
CA ASN A 2 -5.43 -0.77 17.70
C ASN A 2 -4.72 0.21 16.79
N SER A 3 -5.25 1.42 16.67
CA SER A 3 -4.60 2.39 15.81
C SER A 3 -3.25 2.83 16.37
N ARG A 4 -3.11 2.81 17.69
CA ARG A 4 -1.83 3.16 18.28
C ARG A 4 -0.77 2.11 17.96
N ALA A 5 -1.14 0.83 18.01
CA ALA A 5 -0.20 -0.23 17.65
C ALA A 5 0.21 -0.11 16.20
N ALA A 6 -0.75 0.16 15.31
CA ALA A 6 -0.43 0.33 13.89
C ALA A 6 0.47 1.53 13.67
N ASP A 7 0.23 2.64 14.40
CA ASP A 7 1.07 3.82 14.28
C ASP A 7 2.51 3.51 14.66
N ARG A 8 2.71 2.79 15.75
CA ARG A 8 4.06 2.46 16.19
C ARG A 8 4.76 1.56 15.21
N LEU A 9 4.05 0.56 14.70
CA LEU A 9 4.64 -0.37 13.74
C LEU A 9 4.96 0.34 12.43
N LEU A 10 4.08 1.23 11.99
CA LEU A 10 4.35 2.00 10.78
C LEU A 10 5.63 2.82 10.95
N THR A 11 5.79 3.47 12.09
CA THR A 11 6.98 4.25 12.34
C THR A 11 8.24 3.41 12.23
N LEU A 12 8.18 2.17 12.73
CA LEU A 12 9.36 1.30 12.71
C LEU A 12 9.72 0.83 11.30
N VAL A 13 8.75 0.65 10.42
CA VAL A 13 9.02 0.11 9.09
C VAL A 13 8.75 1.11 7.97
N TYR A 14 8.53 2.36 8.32
CA TYR A 14 8.12 3.34 7.31
C TYR A 14 9.10 3.46 6.15
N ASP A 15 10.38 3.58 6.45
CA ASP A 15 11.37 3.73 5.40
C ASP A 15 11.43 2.52 4.50
N GLN A 16 11.27 1.34 5.07
CA GLN A 16 11.26 0.10 4.30
C GLN A 16 10.03 0.02 3.41
N LEU A 17 8.88 0.42 3.92
CA LEU A 17 7.67 0.44 3.11
C LEU A 17 7.77 1.48 1.99
N ARG A 18 8.35 2.62 2.28
CA ARG A 18 8.49 3.65 1.26
C ARG A 18 9.42 3.18 0.14
N THR A 19 10.50 2.50 0.48
CA THR A 19 11.40 1.93 -0.51
C THR A 19 10.67 0.89 -1.37
N LEU A 20 9.88 0.05 -0.73
CA LEU A 20 9.11 -0.94 -1.46
C LEU A 20 8.08 -0.27 -2.37
N ALA A 21 7.43 0.79 -1.89
CA ALA A 21 6.48 1.54 -2.69
C ALA A 21 7.16 2.11 -3.93
N GLN A 22 8.38 2.62 -3.78
CA GLN A 22 9.12 3.14 -4.91
C GLN A 22 9.37 2.06 -5.95
N ARG A 23 9.70 0.85 -5.51
CA ARG A 23 9.89 -0.26 -6.43
C ARG A 23 8.62 -0.61 -7.15
N TYR A 24 7.52 -0.69 -6.44
CA TYR A 24 6.26 -1.02 -7.06
C TYR A 24 5.86 0.03 -8.09
N LEU A 25 6.05 1.30 -7.76
CA LEU A 25 5.67 2.37 -8.67
C LEU A 25 6.59 2.43 -9.88
N SER A 26 7.86 2.08 -9.74
CA SER A 26 8.78 2.11 -10.86
C SER A 26 8.47 1.03 -11.87
N GLN A 27 7.72 0.02 -11.49
CA GLN A 27 7.33 -1.03 -12.40
C GLN A 27 6.03 -0.73 -13.13
N GLU A 28 5.39 0.37 -12.75
CA GLU A 28 4.13 0.72 -13.39
C GLU A 28 4.36 1.55 -14.63
N SER A 29 3.32 1.68 -15.43
CA SER A 29 3.43 2.44 -16.67
C SER A 29 3.71 3.90 -16.42
N PRO A 30 4.40 4.55 -17.31
CA PRO A 30 4.55 6.01 -17.21
C PRO A 30 3.17 6.66 -17.19
N GLY A 31 3.06 7.72 -16.48
CA GLY A 31 1.78 8.38 -16.36
C GLY A 31 1.14 8.25 -15.01
N HIS A 32 1.62 7.30 -14.22
CA HIS A 32 1.13 7.21 -12.87
C HIS A 32 1.70 8.37 -12.07
N THR A 33 0.85 9.02 -11.30
CA THR A 33 1.28 10.15 -10.52
C THR A 33 1.25 9.88 -9.03
N LEU A 34 1.00 8.64 -8.64
CA LEU A 34 0.93 8.33 -7.22
C LEU A 34 2.32 8.38 -6.61
N GLN A 35 2.44 9.06 -5.49
CA GLN A 35 3.72 9.18 -4.81
C GLN A 35 3.94 7.99 -3.88
N PRO A 36 5.19 7.59 -3.64
CA PRO A 36 5.44 6.49 -2.71
C PRO A 36 4.84 6.73 -1.33
N THR A 37 4.95 7.94 -0.82
CA THR A 37 4.40 8.26 0.49
C THR A 37 2.89 8.08 0.51
N ALA A 38 2.23 8.50 -0.58
CA ALA A 38 0.79 8.35 -0.67
C ALA A 38 0.39 6.89 -0.71
N LEU A 39 1.18 6.04 -1.37
CA LEU A 39 0.90 4.62 -1.41
C LEU A 39 1.03 3.98 -0.05
N VAL A 40 2.08 4.34 0.70
CA VAL A 40 2.25 3.83 2.06
C VAL A 40 1.08 4.28 2.93
N HIS A 41 0.68 5.53 2.80
CA HIS A 41 -0.41 6.07 3.60
C HIS A 41 -1.74 5.37 3.28
N ALA A 42 -2.01 5.13 2.01
CA ALA A 42 -3.23 4.44 1.60
C ALA A 42 -3.27 3.01 2.16
N ALA A 43 -2.12 2.34 2.15
CA ALA A 43 -2.05 1.00 2.73
C ALA A 43 -2.27 1.06 4.24
N TYR A 44 -1.67 2.03 4.89
CA TYR A 44 -1.83 2.18 6.34
C TYR A 44 -3.31 2.36 6.70
N LEU A 45 -4.04 3.15 5.93
CA LEU A 45 -5.45 3.37 6.22
C LEU A 45 -6.26 2.08 6.16
N ARG A 46 -5.84 1.14 5.35
CA ARG A 46 -6.52 -0.16 5.30
C ARG A 46 -6.19 -1.02 6.52
N LEU A 47 -5.06 -0.75 7.17
CA LEU A 47 -4.63 -1.56 8.29
C LEU A 47 -5.00 -1.01 9.64
N VAL A 48 -5.35 0.27 9.69
CA VAL A 48 -5.51 0.94 10.97
C VAL A 48 -6.62 0.32 11.82
N GLY A 49 -7.59 -0.30 11.22
CA GLY A 49 -8.67 -0.91 11.99
C GLY A 49 -8.43 -2.36 12.35
N GLU A 50 -7.34 -2.93 11.86
CA GLU A 50 -7.05 -4.31 12.16
C GLU A 50 -6.57 -4.46 13.58
N ALA A 51 -6.86 -5.58 14.18
CA ALA A 51 -6.51 -5.76 15.56
C ALA A 51 -5.19 -6.44 15.70
N ASP A 52 -4.75 -7.30 15.86
CA ASP A 52 -3.65 -8.05 16.30
C ASP A 52 -2.51 -8.12 15.33
N TRP A 53 -1.48 -7.38 15.58
CA TRP A 53 -0.25 -7.48 14.83
C TRP A 53 0.75 -8.28 15.65
N GLU A 54 1.20 -9.40 15.13
CA GLU A 54 2.14 -10.25 15.86
C GLU A 54 3.48 -9.59 16.04
N ASP A 55 3.97 -8.93 15.02
CA ASP A 55 5.22 -8.23 15.09
C ASP A 55 5.34 -7.33 13.87
N ARG A 56 6.44 -6.63 13.76
CA ARG A 56 6.60 -5.70 12.64
C ARG A 56 6.77 -6.43 11.31
N ALA A 57 7.30 -7.64 11.32
CA ALA A 57 7.40 -8.40 10.07
C ALA A 57 6.02 -8.75 9.54
N HIS A 58 5.11 -9.11 10.41
CA HIS A 58 3.74 -9.38 10.02
C HIS A 58 3.08 -8.11 9.47
N PHE A 59 3.25 -7.00 10.18
CA PHE A 59 2.70 -5.72 9.75
C PHE A 59 3.24 -5.33 8.39
N PHE A 60 4.55 -5.47 8.19
CA PHE A 60 5.18 -5.14 6.92
C PHE A 60 4.62 -6.00 5.78
N ALA A 61 4.48 -7.28 6.00
CA ALA A 61 3.98 -8.19 4.96
C ALA A 61 2.56 -7.83 4.55
N VAL A 62 1.70 -7.53 5.51
CA VAL A 62 0.32 -7.17 5.21
C VAL A 62 0.27 -5.81 4.51
N ALA A 63 1.09 -4.86 4.96
CA ALA A 63 1.16 -3.55 4.32
C ALA A 63 1.64 -3.68 2.87
N ALA A 64 2.63 -4.53 2.62
CA ALA A 64 3.11 -4.75 1.26
C ALA A 64 2.02 -5.29 0.35
N ARG A 65 1.25 -6.23 0.85
CA ARG A 65 0.13 -6.76 0.06
C ARG A 65 -0.92 -5.70 -0.20
N ALA A 66 -1.19 -4.87 0.80
CA ALA A 66 -2.16 -3.80 0.64
C ALA A 66 -1.71 -2.81 -0.43
N MET A 67 -0.42 -2.49 -0.46
CA MET A 67 0.11 -1.59 -1.48
C MET A 67 -0.05 -2.18 -2.88
N ARG A 68 0.26 -3.46 -3.04
CA ARG A 68 0.08 -4.09 -4.34
C ARG A 68 -1.38 -4.09 -4.76
N ARG A 69 -2.27 -4.36 -3.84
CA ARG A 69 -3.69 -4.38 -4.16
C ARG A 69 -4.18 -3.01 -4.57
N ILE A 70 -3.70 -1.97 -3.89
CA ILE A 70 -4.06 -0.61 -4.23
C ILE A 70 -3.61 -0.30 -5.65
N LEU A 71 -2.40 -0.71 -6.02
CA LEU A 71 -1.90 -0.44 -7.36
C LEU A 71 -2.67 -1.21 -8.42
N VAL A 72 -3.03 -2.45 -8.15
CA VAL A 72 -3.85 -3.23 -9.07
C VAL A 72 -5.19 -2.54 -9.30
N ASP A 73 -5.79 -2.06 -8.23
CA ASP A 73 -7.08 -1.40 -8.33
C ASP A 73 -6.96 -0.10 -9.11
N ARG A 74 -5.87 0.65 -8.92
CA ARG A 74 -5.67 1.89 -9.67
C ARG A 74 -5.47 1.62 -11.15
N VAL A 75 -4.71 0.60 -11.49
CA VAL A 75 -4.52 0.24 -12.89
C VAL A 75 -5.86 -0.09 -13.53
N ARG A 76 -6.69 -0.82 -12.84
CA ARG A 76 -8.01 -1.15 -13.35
C ARG A 76 -8.85 0.10 -13.57
N GLN A 77 -8.74 1.07 -12.70
CA GLN A 77 -9.48 2.31 -12.85
C GLN A 77 -8.96 3.14 -14.00
N LEU A 78 -7.64 3.10 -14.24
CA LEU A 78 -7.06 3.86 -15.32
C LEU A 78 -7.27 3.22 -16.69
N ARG A 79 -7.77 2.00 -16.73
CA ARG A 79 -8.07 1.29 -17.98
C ARG A 79 -9.53 0.92 -17.97
N PRO A 80 -10.38 1.90 -18.02
CA PRO A 80 -11.80 1.67 -17.81
C PRO A 80 -12.45 0.77 -18.84
N ASP A 81 -11.98 0.78 -20.06
CA ASP A 81 -12.62 -0.02 -21.05
C ASP A 81 -12.01 -1.32 -21.23
N ALA A 82 -11.05 -1.66 -20.48
CA ALA A 82 -10.41 -2.88 -20.68
C ALA A 82 -11.39 -3.94 -20.41
N GLY A 83 -12.11 -4.32 -20.27
CA GLY A 83 -12.93 -5.38 -20.11
C GLY A 83 -14.29 -5.07 -20.45
N HIS A 84 -14.55 -3.88 -20.78
CA HIS A 84 -15.79 -3.64 -21.15
C HIS A 84 -15.98 -3.51 -22.44
N GLY A 85 -15.14 -3.54 -23.11
CA GLY A 85 -15.17 -3.42 -24.43
C GLY A 85 -16.41 -3.60 -25.02
N ALA A 86 -17.04 -3.92 -24.39
CA ALA A 86 -18.29 -4.22 -24.90
C ALA A 86 -19.04 -3.26 -25.38
#